data_63ddf21806deef1eabf7ba3f1df6ebd2
#
_entry.id   63ddf21806deef1eabf7ba3f1df6ebd2
#
_cell.length_a   1.000
_cell.length_b   1.000
_cell.length_c   1.000
_cell.angle_alpha   90.00
_cell.angle_beta   90.00
_cell.angle_gamma   90.00
#
_symmetry.space_group_name_H-M   'P 1'
#
loop_
_entity.id
_entity.type
_entity.pdbx_description
1 polymer ?
#
loop_
_entity_poly.entity_id
_entity_poly.type
_entity_poly.pdbx_seq_one_letter_code
_entity_poly.pdbx_strand_id
1 'polypeptide(L)' 'MNSIHRDIFKAIHEGKWLKIEYLNKEGKHTNYWIGIRDLDPRNKTLKVDGLHLNRCSIEGYDKIYIDSILS' A
#
# COMPACT_ATOMS: atom_id res chain seq x y z
N MET A 1 13.07 -12.79 -5.26
CA MET A 1 12.21 -12.54 -4.10
C MET A 1 11.76 -11.10 -4.10
N ASN A 2 10.47 -10.87 -3.94
CA ASN A 2 9.94 -9.51 -3.99
C ASN A 2 10.14 -8.82 -2.63
N SER A 3 11.00 -7.81 -2.59
CA SER A 3 11.31 -7.06 -1.37
C SER A 3 10.11 -6.30 -0.80
N ILE A 4 9.08 -6.02 -1.61
CA ILE A 4 7.90 -5.30 -1.14
C ILE A 4 7.13 -6.10 -0.08
N HIS A 5 7.08 -7.42 -0.18
CA HIS A 5 6.44 -8.25 0.84
C HIS A 5 7.13 -8.10 2.18
N ARG A 6 8.46 -8.08 2.19
CA ARG A 6 9.23 -7.86 3.41
C ARG A 6 8.94 -6.48 4.00
N ASP A 7 8.89 -5.45 3.16
CA ASP A 7 8.64 -4.09 3.60
C ASP A 7 7.25 -3.95 4.20
N ILE A 8 6.25 -4.61 3.61
CA ILE A 8 4.88 -4.64 4.12
C ILE A 8 4.83 -5.28 5.50
N PHE A 9 5.40 -6.47 5.65
CA PHE A 9 5.42 -7.15 6.94
C PHE A 9 6.16 -6.35 8.00
N LYS A 10 7.27 -5.74 7.64
CA LYS A 10 8.03 -4.90 8.54
C LYS A 10 7.23 -3.68 8.99
N ALA A 11 6.54 -3.02 8.06
CA ALA A 11 5.71 -1.86 8.36
C ALA A 11 4.57 -2.22 9.32
N ILE A 12 3.91 -3.37 9.10
CA ILE A 12 2.85 -3.86 9.99
C ILE A 12 3.40 -4.13 11.39
N HIS A 13 4.50 -4.84 11.47
CA HIS A 13 5.11 -5.25 12.73
C HIS A 13 5.59 -4.05 13.56
N GLU A 14 6.15 -3.05 12.90
CA GLU A 14 6.68 -1.86 13.55
C GLU A 14 5.64 -0.75 13.72
N GLY A 15 4.46 -0.89 13.13
CA GLY A 15 3.42 0.12 13.15
C GLY A 15 3.80 1.40 12.41
N LYS A 16 4.59 1.29 11.37
CA LYS A 16 5.09 2.43 10.60
C LYS A 16 4.35 2.58 9.29
N TRP A 17 4.35 3.82 8.78
CA TRP A 17 3.86 4.12 7.44
C TRP A 17 4.90 3.70 6.40
N LEU A 18 4.40 3.27 5.25
CA LEU A 18 5.22 2.79 4.14
C LEU A 18 4.93 3.63 2.89
N LYS A 19 6.00 4.07 2.22
CA LYS A 19 5.86 4.76 0.94
C LYS A 19 5.85 3.72 -0.17
N ILE A 20 4.81 3.77 -1.02
CA ILE A 20 4.67 2.85 -2.14
C ILE A 20 4.43 3.58 -3.45
N GLU A 21 4.82 2.93 -4.53
CA GLU A 21 4.42 3.30 -5.88
C GLU A 21 3.41 2.27 -6.35
N TYR A 22 2.22 2.73 -6.70
CA TYR A 22 1.09 1.88 -7.03
C TYR A 22 0.63 2.09 -8.45
N LEU A 23 0.40 0.99 -9.15
CA LEU A 23 -0.16 1.01 -10.49
C LEU A 23 -1.66 0.78 -10.40
N ASN A 24 -2.47 1.80 -10.73
CA ASN A 24 -3.92 1.69 -10.67
C ASN A 24 -4.49 0.96 -11.89
N LYS A 25 -5.81 0.73 -11.88
CA LYS A 25 -6.51 0.01 -12.97
C LYS A 25 -6.41 0.72 -14.32
N GLU A 26 -6.20 2.02 -14.31
CA GLU A 26 -6.05 2.82 -15.53
C GLU A 26 -4.62 2.83 -16.07
N GLY A 27 -3.71 2.14 -15.40
CA GLY A 27 -2.32 2.09 -15.79
C GLY A 27 -1.50 3.30 -15.34
N LYS A 28 -2.03 4.11 -14.44
CA LYS A 28 -1.31 5.27 -13.92
C LYS A 28 -0.54 4.92 -12.66
N HIS A 29 0.68 5.44 -12.57
CA HIS A 29 1.50 5.32 -11.37
C HIS A 29 1.11 6.40 -10.36
N THR A 30 0.96 6.01 -9.12
CA THR A 30 0.62 6.92 -8.04
C THR A 30 1.47 6.61 -6.83
N ASN A 31 1.96 7.65 -6.17
CA ASN A 31 2.75 7.50 -4.96
C ASN A 31 1.88 7.74 -3.73
N TYR A 32 1.94 6.82 -2.79
CA TYR A 32 1.21 6.91 -1.53
C TYR A 32 2.13 6.68 -0.34
N TRP A 33 1.83 7.36 0.76
CA TRP A 33 2.23 6.91 2.08
C TRP A 33 1.06 6.14 2.66
N ILE A 34 1.27 4.90 3.06
CA ILE A 34 0.20 4.08 3.60
C ILE A 34 0.49 3.64 5.02
N GLY A 35 -0.54 3.71 5.87
CA GLY A 35 -0.55 3.06 7.16
C GLY A 35 -1.39 1.80 7.04
N ILE A 36 -0.78 0.64 7.18
CA ILE A 36 -1.45 -0.64 6.95
C ILE A 36 -2.28 -1.00 8.18
N ARG A 37 -3.58 -1.19 7.98
CA ARG A 37 -4.51 -1.54 9.04
C ARG A 37 -4.75 -3.03 9.13
N ASP A 38 -4.77 -3.71 7.99
CA ASP A 38 -5.01 -5.14 7.93
C ASP A 38 -4.45 -5.74 6.65
N LEU A 39 -4.18 -7.02 6.68
CA LEU A 39 -3.67 -7.80 5.56
C LEU A 39 -4.58 -8.98 5.31
N ASP A 40 -5.04 -9.15 4.07
CA ASP A 40 -5.77 -10.33 3.66
C ASP A 40 -4.85 -11.18 2.77
N PRO A 41 -4.29 -12.26 3.32
CA PRO A 41 -3.36 -13.12 2.57
C PRO A 41 -4.06 -13.94 1.48
N ARG A 42 -5.37 -14.21 1.62
CA ARG A 42 -6.11 -14.97 0.62
C ARG A 42 -6.28 -14.20 -0.67
N ASN A 43 -6.65 -12.93 -0.55
CA ASN A 43 -6.91 -12.08 -1.70
C ASN A 43 -5.70 -11.23 -2.08
N LYS A 44 -4.61 -11.31 -1.32
CA LYS A 44 -3.40 -10.52 -1.49
C LYS A 44 -3.72 -9.02 -1.53
N THR A 45 -4.55 -8.59 -0.58
CA THR A 45 -4.97 -7.19 -0.47
C THR A 45 -4.64 -6.64 0.90
N LEU A 46 -4.58 -5.31 0.95
CA LEU A 46 -4.33 -4.56 2.18
C LEU A 46 -5.47 -3.59 2.44
N LYS A 47 -5.83 -3.42 3.71
CA LYS A 47 -6.63 -2.29 4.16
C LYS A 47 -5.69 -1.26 4.73
N VAL A 48 -5.73 -0.06 4.19
CA VAL A 48 -4.77 0.98 4.53
C VAL A 48 -5.46 2.34 4.70
N ASP A 49 -4.80 3.20 5.49
CA ASP A 49 -5.03 4.63 5.41
C ASP A 49 -3.92 5.18 4.52
N GLY A 50 -4.28 5.87 3.46
CA GLY A 50 -3.31 6.36 2.50
C GLY A 50 -3.28 7.86 2.39
N LEU A 51 -2.09 8.44 2.42
CA LEU A 51 -1.87 9.82 2.04
C LEU A 51 -1.48 9.86 0.57
N HIS A 52 -2.36 10.43 -0.24
CA HIS A 52 -2.09 10.62 -1.65
C HIS A 52 -1.16 11.82 -1.82
N LEU A 53 0.08 11.58 -2.22
CA LEU A 53 1.11 12.61 -2.24
C LEU A 53 0.81 13.76 -3.20
N ASN A 54 0.09 13.48 -4.29
CA ASN A 54 -0.26 14.51 -5.27
C ASN A 54 -1.44 15.39 -4.83
N ARG A 55 -2.32 14.84 -3.99
CA ARG A 55 -3.54 15.54 -3.54
C ARG A 55 -3.45 16.06 -2.12
N CYS A 56 -2.43 15.64 -1.38
CA CYS A 56 -2.26 15.98 0.04
C CYS A 56 -3.49 15.65 0.88
N SER A 57 -4.19 14.55 0.55
CA SER A 57 -5.37 14.11 1.26
C SER A 57 -5.18 12.69 1.81
N ILE A 58 -5.76 12.45 2.98
CA ILE A 58 -5.75 11.11 3.59
C ILE A 58 -7.07 10.45 3.29
N GLU A 59 -7.00 9.26 2.70
CA GLU A 59 -8.17 8.47 2.34
C GLU A 59 -8.01 7.04 2.84
N GLY A 60 -9.14 6.42 3.22
CA GLY A 60 -9.15 5.01 3.56
C GLY A 60 -9.36 4.16 2.32
N TYR A 61 -8.53 3.14 2.16
CA TYR A 61 -8.66 2.18 1.06
C TYR A 61 -8.86 0.78 1.63
N ASP A 62 -9.96 0.14 1.23
CA ASP A 62 -10.29 -1.21 1.71
C ASP A 62 -9.58 -2.30 0.93
N LYS A 63 -9.16 -2.01 -0.30
CA LYS A 63 -8.47 -2.97 -1.14
C LYS A 63 -7.33 -2.34 -1.91
N ILE A 64 -6.13 -2.55 -1.44
CA ILE A 64 -4.91 -2.28 -2.21
C ILE A 64 -4.33 -3.64 -2.60
N TYR A 65 -4.21 -3.89 -3.89
CA TYR A 65 -3.67 -5.16 -4.37
C TYR A 65 -2.15 -5.16 -4.27
N ILE A 66 -1.61 -6.11 -3.51
CA ILE A 66 -0.16 -6.20 -3.29
C ILE A 66 0.59 -6.33 -4.62
N ASP A 67 0.04 -7.10 -5.56
CA ASP A 67 0.67 -7.32 -6.86
C ASP A 67 0.73 -6.06 -7.74
N SER A 68 -0.05 -5.03 -7.41
CA SER A 68 -0.03 -3.75 -8.11
C SER A 68 0.92 -2.73 -7.49
N ILE A 69 1.57 -3.08 -6.40
CA ILE A 69 2.60 -2.25 -5.78
C ILE A 69 3.92 -2.53 -6.48
N LEU A 70 4.51 -1.49 -7.06
CA LEU A 70 5.72 -1.61 -7.85
C LEU A 70 7.00 -1.53 -7.01
N SER A 71 6.93 -0.82 -5.90
CA SER A 71 8.09 -0.72 -5.01
C SER A 71 7.72 -0.21 -3.62
#